data_33ab2412d797cdff90cc812d1244215f
#
_entry.id   33ab2412d797cdff90cc812d1244215f
#
_cell.length_a   1.000
_cell.length_b   1.000
_cell.length_c   1.000
_cell.angle_alpha   90.00
_cell.angle_beta   90.00
_cell.angle_gamma   90.00
#
_symmetry.space_group_name_H-M   'P 1'
#
loop_
_entity.id
_entity.type
_entity.pdbx_description
1 polymer ?
#
loop_
_entity_poly.entity_id
_entity_poly.type
_entity_poly.pdbx_seq_one_letter_code
_entity_poly.pdbx_strand_id
1 'polypeptide(L)'
;VRARAQGYPMDDAACTLETDDENLKAVFELCRHTIRVGVQEGYLDCPTREKGEYSGDLAVTSLAQVYLSGDTRLLRKAIEDWLYSANLTPGLLAVFPSAFQQRIADYSLLMPEVALRDYAHTGDKAFLRRTCDAAGALLKVFEAYAREDGLLEKVVEGWNLVDWPANLRDEYDFPLTLPIGEGCHNVINAFYIGAVRA
;
A
#
# COMPACT_ATOMS: atom_id res chain seq x y z
N VAL A 1 -6.98 1.94 37.46
CA VAL A 1 -6.49 1.74 36.07
C VAL A 1 -7.35 2.60 35.15
N ARG A 2 -6.73 3.36 34.25
CA ARG A 2 -7.43 4.10 33.22
C ARG A 2 -7.01 3.54 31.87
N ALA A 3 -7.95 3.28 30.99
CA ALA A 3 -7.71 2.94 29.59
C ALA A 3 -8.14 4.10 28.69
N ARG A 4 -7.41 4.34 27.62
CA ARG A 4 -7.75 5.31 26.58
C ARG A 4 -7.70 4.59 25.23
N ALA A 5 -8.78 4.62 24.47
CA ALA A 5 -8.78 4.21 23.09
C ALA A 5 -8.35 5.39 22.21
N GLN A 6 -7.53 5.13 21.21
CA GLN A 6 -7.11 6.09 20.21
C GLN A 6 -7.38 5.50 18.82
N GLY A 7 -7.91 6.27 17.92
CA GLY A 7 -8.19 5.89 16.54
C GLY A 7 -8.38 7.14 15.69
N TYR A 8 -8.38 6.95 14.38
CA TYR A 8 -8.72 8.03 13.45
C TYR A 8 -10.21 8.37 13.57
N PRO A 9 -10.60 9.65 13.63
CA PRO A 9 -12.00 10.05 13.73
C PRO A 9 -12.73 9.74 12.41
N MET A 10 -13.61 8.75 12.44
CA MET A 10 -14.49 8.40 11.32
C MET A 10 -15.94 8.68 11.72
N ASP A 11 -16.71 9.21 10.78
CA ASP A 11 -18.15 9.36 10.94
C ASP A 11 -18.84 8.03 10.59
N ASP A 12 -19.38 7.38 11.59
CA ASP A 12 -20.07 6.09 11.43
C ASP A 12 -21.37 6.19 10.59
N ALA A 13 -21.90 7.40 10.42
CA ALA A 13 -23.09 7.64 9.61
C ALA A 13 -22.79 7.95 8.13
N ALA A 14 -21.51 8.15 7.77
CA ALA A 14 -21.11 8.52 6.41
C ALA A 14 -21.35 7.41 5.37
N CYS A 15 -21.37 6.15 5.81
CA CYS A 15 -21.65 5.00 4.95
C CYS A 15 -22.60 4.02 5.66
N THR A 16 -23.70 3.70 5.00
CA THR A 16 -24.71 2.77 5.52
C THR A 16 -24.99 1.65 4.52
N LEU A 17 -25.30 0.48 5.03
CA LEU A 17 -25.76 -0.66 4.24
C LEU A 17 -27.21 -0.97 4.55
N GLU A 18 -28.08 -0.91 3.54
CA GLU A 18 -29.47 -1.34 3.63
C GLU A 18 -29.61 -2.69 2.90
N THR A 19 -30.00 -3.71 3.63
CA THR A 19 -30.22 -5.06 3.09
C THR A 19 -31.10 -5.88 4.04
N ASP A 20 -31.82 -6.86 3.52
CA ASP A 20 -32.58 -7.81 4.31
C ASP A 20 -31.74 -9.02 4.76
N ASP A 21 -30.52 -9.15 4.27
CA ASP A 21 -29.59 -10.22 4.62
C ASP A 21 -28.84 -9.86 5.91
N GLU A 22 -29.22 -10.51 7.01
CA GLU A 22 -28.59 -10.29 8.32
C GLU A 22 -27.11 -10.73 8.37
N ASN A 23 -26.69 -11.73 7.57
CA ASN A 23 -25.31 -12.13 7.49
C ASN A 23 -24.46 -11.05 6.80
N LEU A 24 -25.00 -10.48 5.73
CA LEU A 24 -24.32 -9.39 5.02
C LEU A 24 -24.17 -8.15 5.90
N LYS A 25 -25.21 -7.80 6.68
CA LYS A 25 -25.11 -6.74 7.70
C LYS A 25 -24.01 -7.02 8.71
N ALA A 26 -24.00 -8.24 9.27
CA ALA A 26 -23.00 -8.61 10.27
C ALA A 26 -21.56 -8.55 9.72
N VAL A 27 -21.33 -9.01 8.48
CA VAL A 27 -20.04 -8.93 7.81
C VAL A 27 -19.64 -7.48 7.55
N PHE A 28 -20.58 -6.65 7.07
CA PHE A 28 -20.30 -5.22 6.84
C PHE A 28 -19.90 -4.51 8.14
N GLU A 29 -20.61 -4.74 9.23
CA GLU A 29 -20.30 -4.15 10.54
C GLU A 29 -18.95 -4.64 11.08
N LEU A 30 -18.61 -5.90 10.89
CA LEU A 30 -17.31 -6.45 11.26
C LEU A 30 -16.17 -5.78 10.47
N CYS A 31 -16.33 -5.65 9.16
CA CYS A 31 -15.35 -4.98 8.30
C CYS A 31 -15.21 -3.49 8.67
N ARG A 32 -16.33 -2.79 8.85
CA ARG A 32 -16.34 -1.37 9.28
C ARG A 32 -15.63 -1.19 10.61
N HIS A 33 -15.91 -2.03 11.59
CA HIS A 33 -15.25 -2.01 12.89
C HIS A 33 -13.74 -2.25 12.76
N THR A 34 -13.34 -3.24 11.94
CA THR A 34 -11.94 -3.56 11.70
C THR A 34 -11.18 -2.38 11.11
N ILE A 35 -11.71 -1.73 10.09
CA ILE A 35 -11.13 -0.51 9.51
C ILE A 35 -11.01 0.58 10.57
N ARG A 36 -12.06 0.82 11.34
CA ARG A 36 -12.09 1.85 12.38
C ARG A 36 -11.04 1.67 13.46
N VAL A 37 -10.75 0.44 13.88
CA VAL A 37 -9.76 0.18 14.93
C VAL A 37 -8.33 0.01 14.39
N GLY A 38 -8.19 -0.41 13.12
CA GLY A 38 -6.91 -0.56 12.45
C GLY A 38 -6.31 0.74 11.94
N VAL A 39 -7.18 1.74 11.66
CA VAL A 39 -6.74 3.06 11.18
C VAL A 39 -6.52 3.99 12.37
N GLN A 40 -5.30 4.45 12.53
CA GLN A 40 -4.89 5.32 13.65
C GLN A 40 -4.26 6.61 13.11
N GLU A 41 -2.99 6.85 13.40
CA GLU A 41 -2.20 7.94 12.80
C GLU A 41 -1.75 7.65 11.36
N GLY A 42 -1.96 6.42 10.88
CA GLY A 42 -1.67 5.90 9.56
C GLY A 42 -2.46 4.63 9.29
N TYR A 43 -2.25 4.04 8.12
CA TYR A 43 -2.82 2.75 7.74
C TYR A 43 -1.85 1.65 8.15
N LEU A 44 -2.06 1.11 9.34
CA LEU A 44 -1.13 0.18 9.94
C LEU A 44 -1.44 -1.26 9.49
N ASP A 45 -0.39 -2.07 9.30
CA ASP A 45 -0.49 -3.50 9.05
C ASP A 45 -1.19 -4.20 10.22
N CYS A 46 -0.76 -3.87 11.42
CA CYS A 46 -1.39 -4.33 12.66
C CYS A 46 -1.26 -3.26 13.76
N PRO A 47 -2.20 -3.21 14.73
CA PRO A 47 -2.19 -2.15 15.74
C PRO A 47 -1.15 -2.36 16.86
N THR A 48 -0.50 -3.49 16.94
CA THR A 48 0.30 -3.86 18.11
C THR A 48 1.70 -4.38 17.82
N ARG A 49 1.90 -5.33 16.92
CA ARG A 49 3.19 -6.01 16.74
C ARG A 49 4.19 -5.13 16.00
N GLU A 50 4.05 -5.00 14.69
CA GLU A 50 4.93 -4.16 13.85
C GLU A 50 4.53 -2.69 13.95
N LYS A 51 3.22 -2.42 13.89
CA LYS A 51 2.64 -1.09 13.85
C LYS A 51 3.29 -0.23 12.75
N GLY A 52 3.52 -0.84 11.60
CA GLY A 52 4.13 -0.22 10.43
C GLY A 52 3.11 0.20 9.37
N GLU A 53 3.32 1.31 8.71
CA GLU A 53 2.52 1.71 7.56
C GLU A 53 3.11 1.09 6.30
N TYR A 54 2.80 -0.19 6.08
CA TYR A 54 3.20 -0.91 4.87
C TYR A 54 2.36 -0.47 3.68
N SER A 55 2.98 -0.19 2.55
CA SER A 55 2.28 0.33 1.37
C SER A 55 1.29 -0.67 0.76
N GLY A 56 1.49 -1.98 0.94
CA GLY A 56 0.52 -3.00 0.56
C GLY A 56 -0.75 -2.94 1.40
N ASP A 57 -0.61 -2.91 2.71
CA ASP A 57 -1.72 -2.79 3.67
C ASP A 57 -2.45 -1.45 3.49
N LEU A 58 -1.68 -0.37 3.31
CA LEU A 58 -2.20 0.96 3.01
C LEU A 58 -3.05 0.95 1.73
N ALA A 59 -2.59 0.31 0.66
CA ALA A 59 -3.30 0.30 -0.61
C ALA A 59 -4.70 -0.34 -0.49
N VAL A 60 -4.86 -1.35 0.35
CA VAL A 60 -6.15 -2.00 0.62
C VAL A 60 -6.99 -1.20 1.61
N THR A 61 -6.40 -0.88 2.77
CA THR A 61 -7.11 -0.26 3.90
C THR A 61 -7.57 1.16 3.58
N SER A 62 -6.76 1.95 2.85
CA SER A 62 -7.11 3.31 2.47
C SER A 62 -8.33 3.37 1.56
N LEU A 63 -8.45 2.42 0.63
CA LEU A 63 -9.61 2.34 -0.25
C LEU A 63 -10.88 2.11 0.55
N ALA A 64 -10.86 1.13 1.46
CA ALA A 64 -12.01 0.85 2.33
C ALA A 64 -12.35 2.04 3.24
N GLN A 65 -11.34 2.68 3.84
CA GLN A 65 -11.55 3.84 4.72
C GLN A 65 -12.17 5.02 3.97
N VAL A 66 -11.69 5.33 2.76
CA VAL A 66 -12.24 6.44 1.96
C VAL A 66 -13.70 6.16 1.56
N TYR A 67 -14.05 4.93 1.18
CA TYR A 67 -15.44 4.58 0.89
C TYR A 67 -16.35 4.64 2.12
N LEU A 68 -15.82 4.28 3.30
CA LEU A 68 -16.60 4.32 4.54
C LEU A 68 -16.81 5.73 5.10
N SER A 69 -15.90 6.67 4.84
CA SER A 69 -15.92 7.98 5.48
C SER A 69 -15.99 9.18 4.53
N GLY A 70 -15.67 9.00 3.26
CA GLY A 70 -15.47 10.11 2.32
C GLY A 70 -14.25 10.99 2.63
N ASP A 71 -13.46 10.65 3.65
CA ASP A 71 -12.35 11.47 4.13
C ASP A 71 -11.01 11.00 3.53
N THR A 72 -10.41 11.85 2.73
CA THR A 72 -9.13 11.57 2.04
C THR A 72 -7.91 12.14 2.76
N ARG A 73 -8.07 12.81 3.91
CA ARG A 73 -6.96 13.50 4.59
C ARG A 73 -5.87 12.54 5.03
N LEU A 74 -6.25 11.38 5.56
CA LEU A 74 -5.28 10.37 5.98
C LEU A 74 -4.61 9.69 4.78
N LEU A 75 -5.36 9.41 3.71
CA LEU A 75 -4.79 8.92 2.45
C LEU A 75 -3.73 9.88 1.91
N ARG A 76 -4.05 11.17 1.90
CA ARG A 76 -3.11 12.22 1.45
C ARG A 76 -1.87 12.29 2.34
N LYS A 77 -2.04 12.20 3.66
CA LYS A 77 -0.91 12.12 4.60
C LYS A 77 0.00 10.93 4.28
N ALA A 78 -0.56 9.77 4.07
CA ALA A 78 0.20 8.56 3.75
C ALA A 78 0.98 8.70 2.43
N ILE A 79 0.40 9.32 1.41
CA ILE A 79 1.11 9.64 0.17
C ILE A 79 2.25 10.64 0.44
N GLU A 80 2.04 11.65 1.28
CA GLU A 80 3.09 12.60 1.64
C GLU A 80 4.22 11.92 2.43
N ASP A 81 3.91 11.02 3.33
CA ASP A 81 4.92 10.22 4.05
C ASP A 81 5.77 9.39 3.07
N TRP A 82 5.15 8.81 2.05
CA TRP A 82 5.87 8.15 0.96
C TRP A 82 6.78 9.12 0.20
N LEU A 83 6.29 10.31 -0.19
CA LEU A 83 7.09 11.32 -0.87
C LEU A 83 8.30 11.75 -0.02
N TYR A 84 8.11 11.93 1.28
CA TYR A 84 9.20 12.28 2.19
C TYR A 84 10.20 11.15 2.41
N SER A 85 9.73 9.90 2.39
CA SER A 85 10.59 8.74 2.54
C SER A 85 11.58 8.59 1.39
N ALA A 86 11.28 9.13 0.21
CA ALA A 86 12.17 9.17 -0.94
C ALA A 86 13.48 9.95 -0.69
N ASN A 87 13.54 10.81 0.33
CA ASN A 87 14.78 11.44 0.77
C ASN A 87 15.79 10.45 1.36
N LEU A 88 15.34 9.32 1.88
CA LEU A 88 16.17 8.28 2.49
C LEU A 88 16.49 7.17 1.49
N THR A 89 15.50 6.79 0.71
CA THR A 89 15.65 5.75 -0.32
C THR A 89 14.91 6.22 -1.58
N PRO A 90 15.58 6.96 -2.45
CA PRO A 90 14.95 7.53 -3.63
C PRO A 90 14.19 6.48 -4.44
N GLY A 91 12.93 6.75 -4.68
CA GLY A 91 12.07 5.94 -5.51
C GLY A 91 11.56 4.63 -4.90
N LEU A 92 12.06 4.19 -3.75
CA LEU A 92 11.77 2.83 -3.29
C LEU A 92 11.64 2.70 -1.78
N LEU A 93 10.48 2.99 -1.21
CA LEU A 93 10.13 2.63 0.16
C LEU A 93 8.75 1.99 0.24
N ALA A 94 8.59 1.07 1.17
CA ALA A 94 7.35 0.34 1.37
C ALA A 94 6.83 0.39 2.81
N VAL A 95 7.64 0.85 3.77
CA VAL A 95 7.23 1.02 5.18
C VAL A 95 7.63 2.41 5.65
N PHE A 96 6.66 3.21 6.08
CA PHE A 96 6.86 4.60 6.54
C PHE A 96 5.67 5.09 7.37
N PRO A 97 5.76 6.17 8.15
CA PRO A 97 6.98 6.58 8.83
C PRO A 97 7.27 5.62 9.98
N SER A 98 8.49 5.20 10.14
CA SER A 98 8.83 4.26 11.20
C SER A 98 10.33 4.30 11.49
N ALA A 99 10.73 3.83 12.67
CA ALA A 99 12.12 3.60 13.00
C ALA A 99 12.70 2.41 12.22
N PHE A 100 11.84 1.54 11.73
CA PHE A 100 12.16 0.45 10.84
C PHE A 100 11.68 0.79 9.43
N GLN A 101 12.62 0.88 8.52
CA GLN A 101 12.35 1.16 7.12
C GLN A 101 12.77 -0.04 6.28
N GLN A 102 11.86 -0.52 5.46
CA GLN A 102 12.08 -1.69 4.63
C GLN A 102 11.71 -1.39 3.18
N ARG A 103 12.59 -1.76 2.28
CA ARG A 103 12.31 -1.75 0.85
C ARG A 103 11.64 -3.07 0.48
N ILE A 104 10.42 -2.99 -0.05
CA ILE A 104 9.67 -4.11 -0.57
C ILE A 104 9.27 -3.77 -2.00
N ALA A 105 9.85 -4.47 -2.96
CA ALA A 105 9.79 -4.11 -4.37
C ALA A 105 8.36 -4.06 -4.91
N ASP A 106 7.59 -5.13 -4.73
CA ASP A 106 6.20 -5.23 -5.15
C ASP A 106 5.30 -4.21 -4.45
N TYR A 107 5.46 -4.01 -3.14
CA TYR A 107 4.68 -3.04 -2.37
C TYR A 107 4.96 -1.59 -2.81
N SER A 108 6.19 -1.26 -3.12
CA SER A 108 6.56 0.07 -3.61
C SER A 108 5.82 0.42 -4.91
N LEU A 109 5.62 -0.57 -5.77
CA LEU A 109 4.92 -0.41 -7.06
C LEU A 109 3.41 -0.14 -6.93
N LEU A 110 2.83 -0.25 -5.74
CA LEU A 110 1.42 0.12 -5.49
C LEU A 110 1.22 1.64 -5.33
N MET A 111 2.26 2.38 -4.96
CA MET A 111 2.12 3.80 -4.62
C MET A 111 1.65 4.71 -5.76
N PRO A 112 2.02 4.51 -7.04
CA PRO A 112 1.44 5.27 -8.14
C PRO A 112 -0.09 5.12 -8.22
N GLU A 113 -0.62 3.91 -8.05
CA GLU A 113 -2.07 3.68 -8.03
C GLU A 113 -2.75 4.34 -6.82
N VAL A 114 -2.13 4.29 -5.65
CA VAL A 114 -2.63 4.98 -4.45
C VAL A 114 -2.72 6.49 -4.66
N ALA A 115 -1.73 7.09 -5.31
CA ALA A 115 -1.74 8.50 -5.67
C ALA A 115 -2.84 8.84 -6.68
N LEU A 116 -3.07 7.98 -7.68
CA LEU A 116 -4.16 8.14 -8.63
C LEU A 116 -5.53 8.06 -7.95
N ARG A 117 -5.70 7.24 -6.92
CA ARG A 117 -6.92 7.16 -6.10
C ARG A 117 -7.20 8.47 -5.37
N ASP A 118 -6.18 9.11 -4.76
CA ASP A 118 -6.37 10.45 -4.17
C ASP A 118 -6.90 11.43 -5.20
N TYR A 119 -6.29 11.45 -6.38
CA TYR A 119 -6.75 12.32 -7.46
C TYR A 119 -8.18 12.02 -7.90
N ALA A 120 -8.56 10.75 -8.00
CA ALA A 120 -9.91 10.34 -8.40
C ALA A 120 -10.98 10.85 -7.40
N HIS A 121 -10.65 10.96 -6.12
CA HIS A 121 -11.55 11.44 -5.09
C HIS A 121 -11.52 12.96 -4.91
N THR A 122 -10.39 13.61 -5.14
CA THR A 122 -10.18 15.02 -4.83
C THR A 122 -10.14 15.94 -6.04
N GLY A 123 -9.76 15.44 -7.21
CA GLY A 123 -9.51 16.23 -8.40
C GLY A 123 -8.28 17.14 -8.32
N ASP A 124 -7.43 16.98 -7.29
CA ASP A 124 -6.29 17.86 -7.04
C ASP A 124 -5.10 17.55 -7.96
N LYS A 125 -5.07 18.23 -9.11
CA LYS A 125 -4.00 18.10 -10.10
C LYS A 125 -2.64 18.57 -9.61
N ALA A 126 -2.58 19.51 -8.68
CA ALA A 126 -1.30 20.01 -8.18
C ALA A 126 -0.63 18.98 -7.28
N PHE A 127 -1.41 18.30 -6.44
CA PHE A 127 -0.92 17.19 -5.62
C PHE A 127 -0.52 16.00 -6.48
N LEU A 128 -1.37 15.60 -7.45
CA LEU A 128 -1.04 14.51 -8.38
C LEU A 128 0.29 14.78 -9.11
N ARG A 129 0.54 16.00 -9.57
CA ARG A 129 1.79 16.35 -10.25
C ARG A 129 3.03 16.11 -9.38
N ARG A 130 2.96 16.42 -8.09
CA ARG A 130 4.05 16.12 -7.14
C ARG A 130 4.30 14.61 -7.02
N THR A 131 3.26 13.79 -7.08
CA THR A 131 3.40 12.33 -7.02
C THR A 131 3.94 11.73 -8.30
N CYS A 132 3.67 12.33 -9.47
CA CYS A 132 4.19 11.87 -10.76
C CYS A 132 5.72 11.85 -10.81
N ASP A 133 6.39 12.87 -10.24
CA ASP A 133 7.85 12.92 -10.21
C ASP A 133 8.44 11.77 -9.39
N ALA A 134 7.83 11.47 -8.24
CA ALA A 134 8.24 10.36 -7.38
C ALA A 134 7.93 9.00 -8.02
N ALA A 135 6.77 8.85 -8.67
CA ALA A 135 6.42 7.66 -9.42
C ALA A 135 7.40 7.42 -10.58
N GLY A 136 7.76 8.48 -11.33
CA GLY A 136 8.77 8.39 -12.37
C GLY A 136 10.14 7.97 -11.85
N ALA A 137 10.55 8.47 -10.68
CA ALA A 137 11.80 8.05 -10.03
C ALA A 137 11.76 6.58 -9.59
N LEU A 138 10.62 6.13 -9.04
CA LEU A 138 10.40 4.73 -8.70
C LEU A 138 10.49 3.83 -9.93
N LEU A 139 9.78 4.16 -11.01
CA LEU A 139 9.78 3.36 -12.24
C LEU A 139 11.20 3.23 -12.85
N LYS A 140 12.01 4.28 -12.79
CA LYS A 140 13.40 4.24 -13.26
C LYS A 140 14.28 3.24 -12.51
N VAL A 141 14.00 2.98 -11.24
CA VAL A 141 14.71 1.93 -10.48
C VAL A 141 14.43 0.57 -11.11
N PHE A 142 13.18 0.31 -11.49
CA PHE A 142 12.78 -0.97 -12.07
C PHE A 142 13.16 -1.08 -13.56
N GLU A 143 13.16 0.01 -14.32
CA GLU A 143 13.61 0.03 -15.72
C GLU A 143 15.03 -0.55 -15.90
N ALA A 144 15.90 -0.44 -14.88
CA ALA A 144 17.23 -1.02 -14.89
C ALA A 144 17.24 -2.55 -14.99
N TYR A 145 16.12 -3.19 -14.70
CA TYR A 145 15.94 -4.66 -14.75
C TYR A 145 15.14 -5.11 -15.98
N ALA A 146 14.76 -4.17 -16.84
CA ALA A 146 13.96 -4.49 -18.02
C ALA A 146 14.81 -5.17 -19.10
N ARG A 147 14.28 -6.25 -19.66
CA ARG A 147 14.79 -6.93 -20.84
C ARG A 147 14.34 -6.19 -22.11
N GLU A 148 14.83 -6.64 -23.26
CA GLU A 148 14.43 -6.10 -24.58
C GLU A 148 12.92 -6.24 -24.85
N ASP A 149 12.27 -7.25 -24.28
CA ASP A 149 10.82 -7.46 -24.38
C ASP A 149 10.00 -6.63 -23.35
N GLY A 150 10.68 -5.84 -22.52
CA GLY A 150 10.07 -4.97 -21.51
C GLY A 150 9.71 -5.66 -20.19
N LEU A 151 9.93 -6.97 -20.06
CA LEU A 151 9.72 -7.68 -18.79
C LEU A 151 10.90 -7.45 -17.85
N LEU A 152 10.59 -7.30 -16.57
CA LEU A 152 11.62 -7.21 -15.53
C LEU A 152 12.14 -8.60 -15.19
N GLU A 153 13.46 -8.73 -15.07
CA GLU A 153 14.11 -9.95 -14.59
C GLU A 153 15.13 -9.63 -13.50
N LYS A 154 15.42 -10.60 -12.64
CA LYS A 154 16.48 -10.51 -11.62
C LYS A 154 16.40 -9.25 -10.75
N VAL A 155 15.21 -8.85 -10.37
CA VAL A 155 15.00 -7.68 -9.52
C VAL A 155 15.63 -7.92 -8.15
N VAL A 156 16.62 -7.08 -7.79
CA VAL A 156 17.37 -7.18 -6.54
C VAL A 156 17.04 -6.08 -5.54
N GLU A 157 16.03 -5.28 -5.83
CA GLU A 157 15.63 -4.14 -5.01
C GLU A 157 14.87 -4.57 -3.77
N GLY A 158 15.57 -4.72 -2.67
CA GLY A 158 14.98 -5.04 -1.39
C GLY A 158 14.36 -6.44 -1.34
N TRP A 159 13.29 -6.53 -0.63
CA TRP A 159 12.52 -7.76 -0.46
C TRP A 159 11.41 -7.85 -1.51
N ASN A 160 11.31 -8.97 -2.17
CA ASN A 160 10.18 -9.31 -3.03
C ASN A 160 9.22 -10.17 -2.21
N LEU A 161 8.19 -9.55 -1.64
CA LEU A 161 7.37 -10.19 -0.63
C LEU A 161 6.50 -11.30 -1.23
N VAL A 162 5.82 -11.04 -2.32
CA VAL A 162 4.77 -11.88 -2.93
C VAL A 162 3.73 -12.28 -1.90
N ASP A 163 4.12 -13.15 -0.98
CA ASP A 163 3.44 -13.42 0.28
C ASP A 163 4.44 -13.99 1.30
N TRP A 164 4.01 -14.01 2.53
CA TRP A 164 4.78 -14.44 3.66
C TRP A 164 3.98 -15.31 4.58
N PRO A 165 3.80 -16.27 5.11
CA PRO A 165 4.89 -17.24 5.27
C PRO A 165 4.95 -18.25 4.11
N ALA A 166 5.93 -19.11 4.13
CA ALA A 166 6.25 -20.05 3.05
C ALA A 166 5.07 -20.90 2.57
N ASN A 167 4.17 -21.31 3.47
CA ASN A 167 3.00 -22.13 3.17
C ASN A 167 1.86 -21.39 2.46
N LEU A 168 1.94 -20.06 2.32
CA LEU A 168 0.98 -19.23 1.61
C LEU A 168 1.50 -18.70 0.26
N ARG A 169 2.72 -19.10 -0.13
CA ARG A 169 3.39 -18.58 -1.33
C ARG A 169 3.18 -19.40 -2.59
N ASP A 170 2.16 -20.27 -2.62
CA ASP A 170 1.81 -21.06 -3.82
C ASP A 170 3.02 -21.67 -4.56
N GLU A 171 3.92 -22.31 -3.81
CA GLU A 171 5.16 -22.90 -4.35
C GLU A 171 6.17 -21.88 -4.92
N TYR A 172 5.99 -20.57 -4.72
CA TYR A 172 7.04 -19.59 -4.99
C TYR A 172 8.20 -19.84 -4.01
N ASP A 173 9.12 -20.72 -4.41
CA ASP A 173 10.22 -21.19 -3.56
C ASP A 173 11.46 -20.33 -3.77
N PHE A 174 11.46 -19.13 -3.20
CA PHE A 174 12.67 -18.33 -3.09
C PHE A 174 12.83 -17.80 -1.66
N PRO A 175 14.06 -17.65 -1.17
CA PRO A 175 14.30 -17.05 0.13
C PRO A 175 13.77 -15.62 0.17
N LEU A 176 13.01 -15.28 1.22
CA LEU A 176 12.37 -13.97 1.39
C LEU A 176 13.31 -12.77 1.33
N THR A 177 14.58 -12.98 1.59
CA THR A 177 15.60 -11.91 1.66
C THR A 177 16.52 -11.87 0.46
N LEU A 178 16.38 -12.80 -0.48
CA LEU A 178 17.21 -12.87 -1.67
C LEU A 178 16.49 -12.31 -2.90
N PRO A 179 17.24 -11.84 -3.88
CA PRO A 179 16.70 -11.47 -5.17
C PRO A 179 15.87 -12.61 -5.76
N ILE A 180 14.88 -12.26 -6.55
CA ILE A 180 14.21 -13.22 -7.41
C ILE A 180 15.28 -13.89 -8.27
N GLY A 181 15.27 -15.22 -8.30
CA GLY A 181 16.22 -16.04 -9.02
C GLY A 181 16.32 -15.73 -10.52
N GLU A 182 16.84 -16.62 -11.29
CA GLU A 182 16.96 -16.43 -12.73
C GLU A 182 15.59 -16.36 -13.40
N GLY A 183 15.43 -15.41 -14.31
CA GLY A 183 14.21 -15.23 -15.11
C GLY A 183 13.28 -14.12 -14.61
N CYS A 184 12.09 -14.08 -15.23
CA CYS A 184 11.06 -13.07 -14.96
C CYS A 184 10.10 -13.58 -13.89
N HIS A 185 9.78 -12.73 -12.93
CA HIS A 185 8.79 -13.04 -11.92
C HIS A 185 7.44 -12.39 -12.27
N ASN A 186 6.40 -13.22 -12.41
CA ASN A 186 5.08 -12.77 -12.86
C ASN A 186 4.45 -11.74 -11.92
N VAL A 187 4.59 -11.88 -10.59
CA VAL A 187 4.01 -10.96 -9.61
C VAL A 187 4.64 -9.57 -9.74
N ILE A 188 5.96 -9.46 -9.70
CA ILE A 188 6.64 -8.16 -9.86
C ILE A 188 6.28 -7.50 -11.19
N ASN A 189 6.23 -8.26 -12.28
CA ASN A 189 5.84 -7.73 -13.58
C ASN A 189 4.39 -7.25 -13.60
N ALA A 190 3.47 -7.95 -12.92
CA ALA A 190 2.08 -7.51 -12.79
C ALA A 190 1.97 -6.18 -12.04
N PHE A 191 2.66 -6.02 -10.90
CA PHE A 191 2.72 -4.76 -10.16
C PHE A 191 3.39 -3.65 -10.96
N TYR A 192 4.49 -3.95 -11.67
CA TYR A 192 5.17 -2.97 -12.51
C TYR A 192 4.27 -2.44 -13.63
N ILE A 193 3.56 -3.34 -14.32
CA ILE A 193 2.57 -2.93 -15.34
C ILE A 193 1.46 -2.07 -14.73
N GLY A 194 0.98 -2.40 -13.53
CA GLY A 194 0.02 -1.59 -12.78
C GLY A 194 0.55 -0.18 -12.53
N ALA A 195 1.78 -0.08 -12.03
CA ALA A 195 2.44 1.20 -11.73
C ALA A 195 2.69 2.06 -12.98
N VAL A 196 3.06 1.44 -14.11
CA VAL A 196 3.26 2.15 -15.40
C VAL A 196 1.96 2.70 -15.96
N ARG A 197 0.83 2.05 -15.69
CA ARG A 197 -0.50 2.47 -16.18
C ARG A 197 -1.12 3.57 -15.34
N ALA A 198 -0.77 3.65 -14.08
CA ALA A 198 -1.29 4.66 -13.17
C ALA A 198 -0.69 6.05 -13.44
#